data_f845aa0244021f0ded1bf67ccaaac9c9
#
_entry.id   f845aa0244021f0ded1bf67ccaaac9c9
#
_cell.length_a   1.000
_cell.length_b   1.000
_cell.length_c   1.000
_cell.angle_alpha   90.00
_cell.angle_beta   90.00
_cell.angle_gamma   90.00
#
_symmetry.space_group_name_H-M   'P 1'
#
loop_
_entity.id
_entity.type
_entity.pdbx_description
1 polymer ?
#
loop_
_entity_poly.entity_id
_entity_poly.type
_entity_poly.pdbx_seq_one_letter_code
_entity_poly.pdbx_strand_id
1 'polypeptide(L)'
;MKKHVTVVPSDRLIIVEGEALQFDFAAPENLHAVQWHNGEGHMEFLDDMNHPLTEGDYAEDVAPFVTAWETEKARLEDEAAAAEAARVAAYN
;
A
#
# COMPACT_ATOMS: atom_id res chain seq x y z
N MET A 1 -9.40 -8.95 -5.59
CA MET A 1 -8.88 -7.69 -6.16
C MET A 1 -9.45 -6.51 -5.40
N LYS A 2 -8.58 -5.61 -4.94
CA LYS A 2 -9.04 -4.38 -4.29
C LYS A 2 -9.59 -3.41 -5.33
N LYS A 3 -10.56 -2.61 -4.96
CA LYS A 3 -11.20 -1.66 -5.90
C LYS A 3 -10.39 -0.38 -6.07
N HIS A 4 -9.83 0.14 -5.00
CA HIS A 4 -9.10 1.42 -5.01
C HIS A 4 -7.74 1.24 -4.35
N VAL A 5 -6.68 1.50 -5.09
CA VAL A 5 -5.31 1.46 -4.58
C VAL A 5 -4.55 2.67 -5.12
N THR A 6 -3.90 3.40 -4.24
CA THR A 6 -3.02 4.51 -4.61
C THR A 6 -1.67 4.28 -3.95
N VAL A 7 -0.60 4.39 -4.74
CA VAL A 7 0.77 4.24 -4.25
C VAL A 7 1.56 5.49 -4.60
N VAL A 8 2.18 6.12 -3.61
CA VAL A 8 3.03 7.30 -3.81
C VAL A 8 4.38 7.03 -3.13
N PRO A 9 5.35 6.45 -3.85
CA PRO A 9 6.62 6.04 -3.24
C PRO A 9 7.40 7.17 -2.59
N SER A 10 7.39 8.37 -3.17
CA SER A 10 8.12 9.51 -2.60
C SER A 10 7.60 9.91 -1.22
N ASP A 11 6.33 9.67 -0.95
CA ASP A 11 5.70 9.94 0.35
C ASP A 11 5.67 8.69 1.24
N ARG A 12 6.19 7.57 0.76
CA ARG A 12 6.13 6.26 1.44
C ARG A 12 4.70 5.89 1.81
N LEU A 13 3.77 6.14 0.87
CA LEU A 13 2.34 6.07 1.12
C LEU A 13 1.68 5.02 0.24
N ILE A 14 0.87 4.16 0.85
CA ILE A 14 -0.05 3.26 0.14
C ILE A 14 -1.43 3.42 0.75
N ILE A 15 -2.42 3.66 -0.10
CA ILE A 15 -3.83 3.78 0.29
C ILE A 15 -4.59 2.62 -0.35
N VAL A 16 -5.25 1.80 0.46
CA VAL A 16 -6.07 0.69 -0.02
C VAL A 16 -7.48 0.87 0.53
N GLU A 17 -8.46 0.93 -0.37
CA GLU A 17 -9.87 1.11 -0.01
C GLU A 17 -10.08 2.30 0.93
N GLY A 18 -9.36 3.39 0.68
CA GLY A 18 -9.47 4.62 1.47
C GLY A 18 -8.67 4.66 2.76
N GLU A 19 -7.99 3.59 3.13
CA GLU A 19 -7.16 3.56 4.34
C GLU A 19 -5.69 3.75 3.98
N ALA A 20 -5.10 4.84 4.45
CA ALA A 20 -3.72 5.22 4.14
C ALA A 20 -2.76 4.72 5.22
N LEU A 21 -1.66 4.11 4.79
CA LEU A 21 -0.54 3.75 5.66
C LEU A 21 0.74 4.35 5.08
N GLN A 22 1.58 4.85 5.95
CA GLN A 22 2.86 5.45 5.58
C GLN A 22 3.99 4.62 6.19
N PHE A 23 4.82 4.02 5.33
CA PHE A 23 5.88 3.11 5.75
C PHE A 23 6.86 2.88 4.60
N ASP A 24 8.01 2.27 4.88
CA ASP A 24 8.99 1.94 3.85
C ASP A 24 8.56 0.68 3.11
N PHE A 25 8.53 0.75 1.79
CA PHE A 25 8.24 -0.39 0.92
C PHE A 25 9.07 -0.31 -0.35
N ALA A 26 9.26 -1.45 -1.00
CA ALA A 26 10.04 -1.51 -2.24
C ALA A 26 9.22 -1.00 -3.42
N ALA A 27 9.83 -0.17 -4.25
CA ALA A 27 9.24 0.32 -5.49
C ALA A 27 10.36 0.69 -6.46
N PRO A 28 10.10 0.68 -7.79
CA PRO A 28 11.07 1.17 -8.76
C PRO A 28 11.42 2.64 -8.47
N GLU A 29 12.69 2.99 -8.63
CA GLU A 29 13.18 4.35 -8.32
C GLU A 29 12.48 5.44 -9.12
N ASN A 30 12.11 5.15 -10.35
CA ASN A 30 11.45 6.13 -11.22
C ASN A 30 9.92 6.09 -11.12
N LEU A 31 9.36 5.25 -10.28
CA LEU A 31 7.91 5.19 -10.10
C LEU A 31 7.44 6.40 -9.29
N HIS A 32 6.56 7.18 -9.89
CA HIS A 32 5.96 8.35 -9.24
C HIS A 32 4.69 7.99 -8.48
N ALA A 33 3.79 7.23 -9.11
CA ALA A 33 2.53 6.84 -8.48
C ALA A 33 1.91 5.65 -9.19
N VAL A 34 1.06 4.92 -8.45
CA VAL A 34 0.15 3.93 -9.02
C VAL A 34 -1.26 4.36 -8.65
N GLN A 35 -2.15 4.44 -9.63
CA GLN A 35 -3.56 4.75 -9.45
C GLN A 35 -4.36 3.58 -9.98
N TRP A 36 -5.16 2.94 -9.12
CA TRP A 36 -5.99 1.80 -9.47
C TRP A 36 -7.41 2.03 -9.00
N HIS A 37 -8.38 1.87 -9.91
CA HIS A 37 -9.79 2.14 -9.62
C HIS A 37 -10.67 1.22 -10.43
N ASN A 38 -11.43 0.35 -9.74
CA ASN A 38 -12.45 -0.53 -10.36
C ASN A 38 -11.94 -1.35 -11.56
N GLY A 39 -10.79 -2.03 -11.41
CA GLY A 39 -10.31 -2.95 -12.44
C GLY A 39 -9.47 -2.30 -13.51
N GLU A 40 -9.17 -1.01 -13.40
CA GLU A 40 -8.28 -0.32 -14.34
C GLU A 40 -7.46 0.74 -13.62
N GLY A 41 -6.43 1.23 -14.27
CA GLY A 41 -5.60 2.26 -13.67
C GLY A 41 -4.40 2.58 -14.53
N HIS A 42 -3.38 3.14 -13.89
CA HIS A 42 -2.13 3.44 -14.56
C HIS A 42 -0.99 3.57 -13.56
N MET A 43 0.23 3.35 -14.06
CA MET A 43 1.47 3.67 -13.34
C MET A 43 2.04 4.94 -13.95
N GLU A 44 2.42 5.87 -13.07
CA GLU A 44 3.04 7.13 -13.49
C GLU A 44 4.53 7.08 -13.18
N PHE A 45 5.36 7.39 -14.17
CA PHE A 45 6.81 7.38 -14.03
C PHE A 45 7.36 8.79 -14.14
N LEU A 46 8.45 9.07 -13.42
CA LEU A 46 9.06 10.41 -13.37
C LEU A 46 9.67 10.83 -14.71
N ASP A 47 10.19 9.87 -15.46
CA ASP A 47 10.98 10.12 -16.67
C ASP A 47 10.44 9.39 -17.90
N ASP A 48 9.19 8.95 -17.85
CA ASP A 48 8.59 8.17 -18.93
C ASP A 48 7.09 8.42 -18.99
N MET A 49 6.44 7.87 -20.02
CA MET A 49 5.00 7.95 -20.19
C MET A 49 4.26 7.09 -19.17
N ASN A 50 3.05 7.49 -18.82
CA ASN A 50 2.18 6.69 -17.98
C ASN A 50 1.87 5.36 -18.67
N HIS A 51 1.86 4.28 -17.88
CA HIS A 51 1.54 2.94 -18.36
C HIS A 51 0.13 2.56 -17.90
N PRO A 52 -0.82 2.35 -18.82
CA PRO A 52 -2.16 1.93 -18.44
C PRO A 52 -2.13 0.52 -17.85
N LEU A 53 -2.99 0.29 -16.87
CA LEU A 53 -3.14 -1.00 -16.20
C LEU A 53 -4.54 -1.54 -16.45
N THR A 54 -4.63 -2.82 -16.76
CA THR A 54 -5.87 -3.56 -16.90
C THR A 54 -6.00 -4.58 -15.78
N GLU A 55 -7.12 -5.30 -15.72
CA GLU A 55 -7.31 -6.35 -14.73
C GLU A 55 -6.20 -7.42 -14.78
N GLY A 56 -5.68 -7.71 -15.98
CA GLY A 56 -4.58 -8.67 -16.13
C GLY A 56 -3.27 -8.20 -15.53
N ASP A 57 -3.09 -6.90 -15.32
CA ASP A 57 -1.87 -6.33 -14.76
C ASP A 57 -1.89 -6.27 -13.23
N TYR A 58 -3.05 -6.44 -12.62
CA TYR A 58 -3.21 -6.27 -11.17
C TYR A 58 -2.24 -7.15 -10.38
N ALA A 59 -2.13 -8.43 -10.71
CA ALA A 59 -1.32 -9.38 -9.95
C ALA A 59 0.15 -9.00 -9.90
N GLU A 60 0.70 -8.43 -10.98
CA GLU A 60 2.11 -8.06 -11.07
C GLU A 60 2.39 -6.64 -10.61
N ASP A 61 1.49 -5.72 -10.92
CA ASP A 61 1.76 -4.28 -10.79
C ASP A 61 1.08 -3.62 -9.60
N VAL A 62 -0.01 -4.19 -9.11
CA VAL A 62 -0.78 -3.60 -8.00
C VAL A 62 -0.73 -4.48 -6.75
N ALA A 63 -0.95 -5.78 -6.89
CA ALA A 63 -1.03 -6.71 -5.75
C ALA A 63 0.19 -6.70 -4.83
N PRO A 64 1.44 -6.56 -5.32
CA PRO A 64 2.58 -6.49 -4.42
C PRO A 64 2.51 -5.32 -3.43
N PHE A 65 1.98 -4.18 -3.86
CA PHE A 65 1.79 -3.02 -2.98
C PHE A 65 0.66 -3.26 -1.99
N VAL A 66 -0.40 -3.93 -2.42
CA VAL A 66 -1.49 -4.33 -1.52
C VAL A 66 -0.99 -5.29 -0.45
N THR A 67 -0.17 -6.27 -0.84
CA THR A 67 0.43 -7.21 0.10
C THR A 67 1.31 -6.49 1.13
N ALA A 68 2.13 -5.54 0.69
CA ALA A 68 2.95 -4.74 1.59
C ALA A 68 2.08 -3.95 2.57
N TRP A 69 1.00 -3.34 2.09
CA TRP A 69 0.04 -2.61 2.91
C TRP A 69 -0.63 -3.53 3.94
N GLU A 70 -1.06 -4.72 3.53
CA GLU A 70 -1.69 -5.69 4.42
C GLU A 70 -0.73 -6.18 5.51
N THR A 71 0.52 -6.42 5.15
CA THR A 71 1.57 -6.81 6.10
C THR A 71 1.83 -5.73 7.12
N GLU A 72 1.92 -4.47 6.68
CA GLU A 72 2.14 -3.34 7.58
C GLU A 72 0.93 -3.12 8.49
N LYS A 73 -0.27 -3.23 7.95
CA LYS A 73 -1.49 -3.11 8.74
C LYS A 73 -1.54 -4.16 9.86
N ALA A 74 -1.23 -5.42 9.54
CA ALA A 74 -1.17 -6.50 10.53
C ALA A 74 -0.12 -6.22 11.59
N ARG A 75 1.07 -5.73 11.19
CA ARG A 75 2.14 -5.37 12.12
C ARG A 75 1.69 -4.28 13.10
N LEU A 76 1.01 -3.25 12.61
CA LEU A 76 0.51 -2.16 13.44
C LEU A 76 -0.59 -2.64 14.41
N GLU A 77 -1.45 -3.53 13.96
CA GLU A 77 -2.49 -4.11 14.81
C GLU A 77 -1.88 -4.99 15.91
N ASP A 78 -0.87 -5.79 15.58
CA ASP A 78 -0.15 -6.62 16.55
C ASP A 78 0.59 -5.76 17.56
N GLU A 79 1.23 -4.67 17.12
CA GLU A 79 1.92 -3.75 18.00
C GLU A 79 0.96 -3.04 18.94
N ALA A 80 -0.19 -2.62 18.45
CA ALA A 80 -1.23 -1.99 19.27
C ALA A 80 -1.79 -3.00 20.29
N ALA A 81 -2.02 -4.25 19.90
CA ALA A 81 -2.49 -5.29 20.80
C ALA A 81 -1.47 -5.61 21.88
N ALA A 82 -0.17 -5.65 21.53
CA ALA A 82 0.89 -5.89 22.49
C ALA A 82 1.03 -4.73 23.48
N ALA A 83 0.90 -3.49 23.02
CA ALA A 83 0.93 -2.31 23.88
C ALA A 83 -0.26 -2.29 24.84
N GLU A 84 -1.43 -2.67 24.37
CA GLU A 84 -2.64 -2.77 25.20
C GLU A 84 -2.49 -3.84 26.27
N ALA A 85 -1.99 -5.03 25.90
CA ALA A 85 -1.76 -6.12 26.83
C ALA A 85 -0.72 -5.75 27.91
N ALA A 86 0.35 -5.06 27.52
CA ALA A 86 1.38 -4.59 28.45
C ALA A 86 0.82 -3.56 29.42
N ARG A 87 -0.03 -2.64 28.94
CA ARG A 87 -0.65 -1.63 29.76
C ARG A 87 -1.60 -2.25 30.78
N VAL A 88 -2.41 -3.21 30.37
CA VAL A 88 -3.34 -3.92 31.26
C VAL A 88 -2.56 -4.73 32.30
N ALA A 89 -1.51 -5.42 31.92
CA ALA A 89 -0.67 -6.19 32.85
C ALA A 89 -0.01 -5.26 33.88
N ALA A 90 0.48 -4.10 33.46
CA ALA A 90 1.09 -3.13 34.37
C ALA A 90 0.09 -2.51 35.34
N TYR A 91 -1.16 -2.41 34.93
CA TYR A 91 -2.22 -1.84 35.75
C TYR A 91 -2.65 -2.79 36.86
N ASN A 92 -2.62 -4.08 36.61
CA ASN A 92 -2.97 -5.10 37.58
C ASN A 92 -1.81 -5.41 38.52
#